data_32c2006ad83b63b07967f174e64e611e
#
_entry.id   32c2006ad83b63b07967f174e64e611e
#
_cell.length_a   1.000
_cell.length_b   1.000
_cell.length_c   1.000
_cell.angle_alpha   90.00
_cell.angle_beta   90.00
_cell.angle_gamma   90.00
#
_symmetry.space_group_name_H-M   'P 1'
#
loop_
_entity.id
_entity.type
_entity.pdbx_description
1 polymer ?
#
loop_
_entity_poly.entity_id
_entity_poly.type
_entity_poly.pdbx_seq_one_letter_code
_entity_poly.pdbx_strand_id
1 'polypeptide(L)'
;MAGMATHVITGAGSGIGAAVARRLHVRGDDLVLHARDAGRAKELAAAFPGARTLVGDLADPDRLSWAFSHQSLPDRVDSLLHIAGVVDLGPVGELTPKAWRHQLNVNLIAPAELTRHFLPQLRAARGHVLFVNSGAGLNAHADWSAYAASKHGLKALADSLRHEEHGHGVRVTSVYPGRTASPMQAKVHQQEGKEYDASKWIDPESVATTIVMALDLPRDAEVNDLTVRPGG
;
A
#
# COMPACT_ATOMS: atom_id res chain seq x y z
N MET A 1 -12.47 19.90 18.05
CA MET A 1 -12.32 18.44 17.81
C MET A 1 -11.86 18.31 16.37
N ALA A 2 -10.73 17.66 16.11
CA ALA A 2 -10.35 17.33 14.74
C ALA A 2 -11.44 16.41 14.18
N GLY A 3 -11.96 16.71 13.00
CA GLY A 3 -12.94 15.87 12.33
C GLY A 3 -12.35 14.47 12.08
N MET A 4 -13.23 13.46 12.04
CA MET A 4 -12.87 12.08 11.71
C MET A 4 -12.21 12.04 10.32
N ALA A 5 -10.98 11.53 10.24
CA ALA A 5 -10.26 11.46 8.97
C ALA A 5 -10.72 10.25 8.13
N THR A 6 -10.77 10.40 6.81
CA THR A 6 -11.15 9.33 5.89
C THR A 6 -9.91 8.74 5.22
N HIS A 7 -9.71 7.44 5.40
CA HIS A 7 -8.56 6.71 4.88
C HIS A 7 -8.97 5.63 3.88
N VAL A 8 -8.46 5.72 2.65
CA VAL A 8 -8.57 4.64 1.66
C VAL A 8 -7.36 3.73 1.77
N ILE A 9 -7.56 2.43 2.02
CA ILE A 9 -6.46 1.49 2.32
C ILE A 9 -6.53 0.27 1.41
N THR A 10 -5.46 0.02 0.66
CA THR A 10 -5.27 -1.25 -0.03
C THR A 10 -4.48 -2.23 0.84
N GLY A 11 -4.78 -3.54 0.75
CA GLY A 11 -4.05 -4.55 1.51
C GLY A 11 -4.42 -4.66 3.00
N ALA A 12 -5.55 -4.10 3.44
CA ALA A 12 -5.99 -4.05 4.84
C ALA A 12 -6.24 -5.43 5.50
N GLY A 13 -6.21 -6.50 4.73
CA GLY A 13 -6.59 -7.82 5.24
C GLY A 13 -5.48 -8.67 5.83
N SER A 14 -4.22 -8.23 5.82
CA SER A 14 -3.09 -8.97 6.41
C SER A 14 -1.88 -8.08 6.62
N GLY A 15 -0.90 -8.57 7.40
CA GLY A 15 0.40 -7.93 7.60
C GLY A 15 0.31 -6.45 7.95
N ILE A 16 1.13 -5.62 7.31
CA ILE A 16 1.21 -4.18 7.56
C ILE A 16 -0.16 -3.49 7.37
N GLY A 17 -0.89 -3.84 6.29
CA GLY A 17 -2.17 -3.20 6.01
C GLY A 17 -3.22 -3.46 7.08
N ALA A 18 -3.27 -4.69 7.61
CA ALA A 18 -4.19 -5.01 8.72
C ALA A 18 -3.80 -4.30 10.02
N ALA A 19 -2.50 -4.16 10.31
CA ALA A 19 -2.02 -3.43 11.47
C ALA A 19 -2.38 -1.93 11.38
N VAL A 20 -2.14 -1.30 10.23
CA VAL A 20 -2.53 0.10 9.99
C VAL A 20 -4.04 0.27 10.11
N ALA A 21 -4.84 -0.57 9.43
CA ALA A 21 -6.29 -0.48 9.47
C ALA A 21 -6.84 -0.60 10.89
N ARG A 22 -6.31 -1.54 11.72
CA ARG A 22 -6.71 -1.66 13.12
C ARG A 22 -6.43 -0.39 13.93
N ARG A 23 -5.26 0.21 13.79
CA ARG A 23 -4.89 1.43 14.52
C ARG A 23 -5.81 2.60 14.17
N LEU A 24 -6.07 2.80 12.89
CA LEU A 24 -6.96 3.87 12.43
C LEU A 24 -8.42 3.61 12.82
N HIS A 25 -8.87 2.36 12.75
CA HIS A 25 -10.20 1.96 13.19
C HIS A 25 -10.43 2.19 14.70
N VAL A 26 -9.46 1.77 15.55
CA VAL A 26 -9.51 2.00 17.01
C VAL A 26 -9.48 3.50 17.34
N ARG A 27 -8.81 4.31 16.52
CA ARG A 27 -8.80 5.77 16.66
C ARG A 27 -10.15 6.41 16.33
N GLY A 28 -11.05 5.67 15.66
CA GLY A 28 -12.38 6.14 15.27
C GLY A 28 -12.39 6.83 13.89
N ASP A 29 -11.38 6.64 13.08
CA ASP A 29 -11.34 7.18 11.72
C ASP A 29 -12.27 6.42 10.77
N ASP A 30 -12.71 7.08 9.69
CA ASP A 30 -13.51 6.49 8.62
C ASP A 30 -12.62 5.71 7.65
N LEU A 31 -12.91 4.41 7.51
CA LEU A 31 -12.11 3.53 6.66
C LEU A 31 -12.86 3.13 5.39
N VAL A 32 -12.16 3.21 4.28
CA VAL A 32 -12.56 2.69 2.97
C VAL A 32 -11.54 1.62 2.57
N LEU A 33 -11.91 0.35 2.71
CA LEU A 33 -11.02 -0.78 2.56
C LEU A 33 -11.15 -1.41 1.18
N HIS A 34 -10.07 -1.42 0.42
CA HIS A 34 -10.05 -2.09 -0.86
C HIS A 34 -10.09 -3.61 -0.70
N ALA A 35 -10.96 -4.27 -1.46
CA ALA A 35 -11.10 -5.71 -1.58
C ALA A 35 -11.02 -6.14 -3.05
N ARG A 36 -10.33 -7.25 -3.36
CA ARG A 36 -10.24 -7.74 -4.74
C ARG A 36 -11.56 -8.31 -5.27
N ASP A 37 -12.42 -8.80 -4.37
CA ASP A 37 -13.69 -9.44 -4.68
C ASP A 37 -14.71 -9.27 -3.55
N ALA A 38 -15.98 -9.63 -3.81
CA ALA A 38 -17.07 -9.51 -2.85
C ALA A 38 -16.90 -10.41 -1.60
N GLY A 39 -16.22 -11.56 -1.71
CA GLY A 39 -15.92 -12.43 -0.57
C GLY A 39 -14.98 -11.71 0.38
N ARG A 40 -13.89 -11.14 -0.16
CA ARG A 40 -12.94 -10.37 0.63
C ARG A 40 -13.55 -9.10 1.23
N ALA A 41 -14.48 -8.46 0.52
CA ALA A 41 -15.21 -7.31 1.05
C ALA A 41 -16.02 -7.67 2.31
N LYS A 42 -16.70 -8.82 2.30
CA LYS A 42 -17.44 -9.31 3.48
C LYS A 42 -16.53 -9.60 4.66
N GLU A 43 -15.36 -10.23 4.42
CA GLU A 43 -14.37 -10.48 5.48
C GLU A 43 -13.86 -9.18 6.11
N LEU A 44 -13.55 -8.18 5.29
CA LEU A 44 -13.09 -6.88 5.77
C LEU A 44 -14.18 -6.13 6.54
N ALA A 45 -15.42 -6.12 6.05
CA ALA A 45 -16.54 -5.51 6.75
C ALA A 45 -16.83 -6.17 8.11
N ALA A 46 -16.63 -7.48 8.23
CA ALA A 46 -16.75 -8.20 9.49
C ALA A 46 -15.59 -7.88 10.45
N ALA A 47 -14.37 -7.74 9.94
CA ALA A 47 -13.18 -7.43 10.74
C ALA A 47 -13.12 -5.96 11.19
N PHE A 48 -13.74 -5.04 10.43
CA PHE A 48 -13.76 -3.60 10.68
C PHE A 48 -15.22 -3.07 10.61
N PRO A 49 -16.03 -3.27 11.64
CA PRO A 49 -17.42 -2.81 11.66
C PRO A 49 -17.53 -1.30 11.40
N GLY A 50 -18.41 -0.92 10.48
CA GLY A 50 -18.57 0.48 10.06
C GLY A 50 -17.67 0.93 8.91
N ALA A 51 -16.62 0.17 8.57
CA ALA A 51 -15.78 0.46 7.41
C ALA A 51 -16.56 0.21 6.10
N ARG A 52 -16.37 1.11 5.13
CA ARG A 52 -16.82 0.90 3.75
C ARG A 52 -15.84 0.01 3.00
N THR A 53 -16.30 -0.71 1.99
CA THR A 53 -15.43 -1.51 1.11
C THR A 53 -15.52 -1.05 -0.33
N LEU A 54 -14.39 -1.05 -1.04
CA LEU A 54 -14.29 -0.85 -2.49
C LEU A 54 -13.80 -2.13 -3.15
N VAL A 55 -14.60 -2.64 -4.09
CA VAL A 55 -14.29 -3.90 -4.77
C VAL A 55 -13.69 -3.65 -6.14
N GLY A 56 -12.51 -4.22 -6.40
CA GLY A 56 -11.82 -4.17 -7.68
C GLY A 56 -10.54 -5.00 -7.64
N ASP A 57 -10.18 -5.66 -8.74
CA ASP A 57 -8.95 -6.45 -8.78
C ASP A 57 -7.76 -5.58 -9.21
N LEU A 58 -6.77 -5.41 -8.32
CA LEU A 58 -5.53 -4.68 -8.62
C LEU A 58 -4.69 -5.35 -9.71
N ALA A 59 -4.92 -6.62 -10.02
CA ALA A 59 -4.26 -7.30 -11.13
C ALA A 59 -4.84 -6.91 -12.50
N ASP A 60 -6.03 -6.27 -12.53
CA ASP A 60 -6.69 -5.73 -13.72
C ASP A 60 -6.92 -4.21 -13.57
N PRO A 61 -5.85 -3.40 -13.61
CA PRO A 61 -5.94 -1.96 -13.37
C PRO A 61 -6.80 -1.22 -14.40
N ASP A 62 -6.94 -1.72 -15.61
CA ASP A 62 -7.77 -1.11 -16.66
C ASP A 62 -9.25 -1.06 -16.27
N ARG A 63 -9.69 -2.00 -15.41
CA ARG A 63 -11.07 -2.06 -14.90
C ARG A 63 -11.32 -1.30 -13.61
N LEU A 64 -10.28 -0.83 -12.92
CA LEU A 64 -10.45 -0.19 -11.61
C LEU A 64 -11.32 1.06 -11.67
N SER A 65 -11.06 1.96 -12.62
CA SER A 65 -11.87 3.18 -12.78
C SER A 65 -13.35 2.86 -13.04
N TRP A 66 -13.63 1.90 -13.92
CA TRP A 66 -14.99 1.47 -14.16
C TRP A 66 -15.62 0.84 -12.90
N ALA A 67 -14.90 -0.04 -12.21
CA ALA A 67 -15.38 -0.68 -11.01
C ALA A 67 -15.73 0.34 -9.92
N PHE A 68 -14.91 1.36 -9.73
CA PHE A 68 -15.13 2.37 -8.68
C PHE A 68 -16.14 3.44 -9.06
N SER A 69 -16.31 3.77 -10.36
CA SER A 69 -17.36 4.70 -10.80
C SER A 69 -18.78 4.21 -10.51
N HIS A 70 -18.95 2.90 -10.25
CA HIS A 70 -20.24 2.29 -9.88
C HIS A 70 -20.38 2.03 -8.37
N GLN A 71 -19.47 2.56 -7.56
CA GLN A 71 -19.48 2.42 -6.10
C GLN A 71 -19.52 3.79 -5.43
N SER A 72 -20.09 3.85 -4.22
CA SER A 72 -20.14 5.10 -3.45
C SER A 72 -18.75 5.43 -2.92
N LEU A 73 -18.16 6.50 -3.43
CA LEU A 73 -16.87 7.02 -2.98
C LEU A 73 -17.08 8.13 -1.93
N PRO A 74 -16.10 8.34 -1.04
CA PRO A 74 -16.13 9.50 -0.17
C PRO A 74 -15.90 10.79 -0.95
N ASP A 75 -16.53 11.89 -0.53
CA ASP A 75 -16.31 13.21 -1.12
C ASP A 75 -14.93 13.80 -0.78
N ARG A 76 -14.35 13.33 0.33
CA ARG A 76 -13.06 13.74 0.86
C ARG A 76 -12.22 12.53 1.26
N VAL A 77 -10.95 12.53 0.93
CA VAL A 77 -9.96 11.50 1.31
C VAL A 77 -8.76 12.18 1.97
N ASP A 78 -8.59 11.94 3.26
CA ASP A 78 -7.47 12.49 4.04
C ASP A 78 -6.20 11.68 3.82
N SER A 79 -6.30 10.38 3.54
CA SER A 79 -5.15 9.61 3.03
C SER A 79 -5.54 8.48 2.09
N LEU A 80 -4.64 8.19 1.14
CA LEU A 80 -4.67 7.02 0.27
C LEU A 80 -3.42 6.18 0.55
N LEU A 81 -3.62 4.98 1.12
CA LEU A 81 -2.56 4.11 1.60
C LEU A 81 -2.41 2.90 0.66
N HIS A 82 -1.40 2.94 -0.19
CA HIS A 82 -1.03 1.84 -1.08
C HIS A 82 -0.16 0.83 -0.34
N ILE A 83 -0.80 -0.14 0.35
CA ILE A 83 -0.10 -1.16 1.15
C ILE A 83 -0.15 -2.53 0.46
N ALA A 84 -1.14 -2.76 -0.40
CA ALA A 84 -1.22 -4.00 -1.16
C ALA A 84 0.03 -4.23 -2.02
N GLY A 85 0.43 -5.47 -2.15
CA GLY A 85 1.53 -5.85 -3.04
C GLY A 85 1.58 -7.36 -3.23
N VAL A 86 2.28 -7.77 -4.27
CA VAL A 86 2.56 -9.19 -4.57
C VAL A 86 4.04 -9.36 -4.87
N VAL A 87 4.55 -10.58 -4.63
CA VAL A 87 5.91 -10.97 -4.97
C VAL A 87 5.91 -12.37 -5.56
N ASP A 88 6.61 -12.52 -6.68
CA ASP A 88 6.97 -13.79 -7.28
C ASP A 88 8.45 -13.71 -7.66
N LEU A 89 9.25 -14.57 -7.02
CA LEU A 89 10.68 -14.64 -7.22
C LEU A 89 11.02 -15.66 -8.31
N GLY A 90 12.13 -15.44 -8.98
CA GLY A 90 12.73 -16.37 -9.92
C GLY A 90 13.75 -15.71 -10.84
N PRO A 91 14.64 -16.53 -11.43
CA PRO A 91 15.60 -16.05 -12.42
C PRO A 91 14.90 -15.38 -13.61
N VAL A 92 15.54 -14.37 -14.19
CA VAL A 92 14.97 -13.63 -15.35
C VAL A 92 14.57 -14.58 -16.50
N GLY A 93 15.38 -15.64 -16.73
CA GLY A 93 15.12 -16.61 -17.80
C GLY A 93 13.89 -17.50 -17.56
N GLU A 94 13.37 -17.57 -16.35
CA GLU A 94 12.24 -18.44 -15.97
C GLU A 94 10.95 -17.65 -15.70
N LEU A 95 11.06 -16.37 -15.37
CA LEU A 95 9.89 -15.52 -15.11
C LEU A 95 9.11 -15.24 -16.40
N THR A 96 7.88 -15.74 -16.47
CA THR A 96 7.01 -15.55 -17.62
C THR A 96 6.53 -14.11 -17.76
N PRO A 97 6.18 -13.64 -18.98
CA PRO A 97 5.54 -12.32 -19.16
C PRO A 97 4.26 -12.13 -18.31
N LYS A 98 3.55 -13.22 -17.98
CA LYS A 98 2.38 -13.18 -17.08
C LYS A 98 2.80 -12.83 -15.65
N ALA A 99 3.86 -13.42 -15.13
CA ALA A 99 4.40 -13.13 -13.80
C ALA A 99 4.91 -11.70 -13.70
N TRP A 100 5.58 -11.20 -14.74
CA TRP A 100 6.00 -9.81 -14.85
C TRP A 100 4.80 -8.86 -14.80
N ARG A 101 3.83 -9.04 -15.70
CA ARG A 101 2.62 -8.21 -15.74
C ARG A 101 1.88 -8.20 -14.42
N HIS A 102 1.71 -9.36 -13.78
CA HIS A 102 1.02 -9.44 -12.49
C HIS A 102 1.66 -8.56 -11.42
N GLN A 103 2.99 -8.62 -11.29
CA GLN A 103 3.70 -7.80 -10.31
C GLN A 103 3.68 -6.31 -10.66
N LEU A 104 3.87 -5.95 -11.93
CA LEU A 104 3.78 -4.56 -12.38
C LEU A 104 2.36 -4.00 -12.19
N ASN A 105 1.33 -4.76 -12.55
CA ASN A 105 -0.05 -4.33 -12.39
C ASN A 105 -0.38 -4.03 -10.93
N VAL A 106 -0.15 -4.98 -10.03
CA VAL A 106 -0.53 -4.84 -8.61
C VAL A 106 0.34 -3.83 -7.88
N ASN A 107 1.66 -3.83 -8.12
CA ASN A 107 2.60 -3.05 -7.32
C ASN A 107 2.84 -1.63 -7.87
N LEU A 108 2.50 -1.34 -9.12
CA LEU A 108 2.81 -0.08 -9.78
C LEU A 108 1.60 0.53 -10.50
N ILE A 109 1.00 -0.18 -11.46
CA ILE A 109 -0.03 0.39 -12.33
C ILE A 109 -1.33 0.64 -11.53
N ALA A 110 -1.76 -0.32 -10.71
CA ALA A 110 -2.94 -0.12 -9.85
C ALA A 110 -2.76 1.02 -8.83
N PRO A 111 -1.63 1.19 -8.12
CA PRO A 111 -1.35 2.39 -7.33
C PRO A 111 -1.45 3.69 -8.13
N ALA A 112 -0.91 3.74 -9.36
CA ALA A 112 -1.02 4.92 -10.21
C ALA A 112 -2.48 5.21 -10.57
N GLU A 113 -3.24 4.20 -10.98
CA GLU A 113 -4.64 4.34 -11.36
C GLU A 113 -5.54 4.73 -10.18
N LEU A 114 -5.34 4.12 -9.00
CA LEU A 114 -6.05 4.50 -7.78
C LEU A 114 -5.73 5.94 -7.38
N THR A 115 -4.47 6.33 -7.44
CA THR A 115 -4.06 7.71 -7.15
C THR A 115 -4.77 8.68 -8.09
N ARG A 116 -4.72 8.43 -9.41
CA ARG A 116 -5.41 9.25 -10.42
C ARG A 116 -6.91 9.37 -10.11
N HIS A 117 -7.54 8.28 -9.70
CA HIS A 117 -8.97 8.23 -9.40
C HIS A 117 -9.35 9.05 -8.15
N PHE A 118 -8.52 9.02 -7.10
CA PHE A 118 -8.77 9.72 -5.84
C PHE A 118 -8.12 11.13 -5.74
N LEU A 119 -7.40 11.58 -6.77
CA LEU A 119 -6.74 12.89 -6.76
C LEU A 119 -7.67 14.07 -6.45
N PRO A 120 -8.91 14.16 -7.01
CA PRO A 120 -9.81 15.25 -6.67
C PRO A 120 -10.14 15.31 -5.16
N GLN A 121 -10.43 14.16 -4.53
CA GLN A 121 -10.75 14.06 -3.10
C GLN A 121 -9.52 14.31 -2.21
N LEU A 122 -8.34 13.87 -2.66
CA LEU A 122 -7.07 14.13 -1.99
C LEU A 122 -6.72 15.62 -2.01
N ARG A 123 -6.88 16.28 -3.14
CA ARG A 123 -6.67 17.74 -3.27
C ARG A 123 -7.64 18.52 -2.41
N ALA A 124 -8.94 18.17 -2.41
CA ALA A 124 -9.94 18.78 -1.56
C ALA A 124 -9.62 18.68 -0.06
N ALA A 125 -8.98 17.58 0.35
CA ALA A 125 -8.55 17.36 1.73
C ALA A 125 -7.17 17.96 2.03
N ARG A 126 -6.38 18.35 1.02
CA ARG A 126 -4.92 18.51 1.13
C ARG A 126 -4.31 17.24 1.74
N GLY A 127 -4.71 16.09 1.21
CA GLY A 127 -4.52 14.77 1.80
C GLY A 127 -3.07 14.27 1.79
N HIS A 128 -2.93 12.96 1.97
CA HIS A 128 -1.64 12.28 2.02
C HIS A 128 -1.68 10.98 1.23
N VAL A 129 -0.83 10.82 0.23
CA VAL A 129 -0.62 9.55 -0.47
C VAL A 129 0.58 8.84 0.15
N LEU A 130 0.42 7.59 0.57
CA LEU A 130 1.50 6.81 1.14
C LEU A 130 1.65 5.48 0.39
N PHE A 131 2.89 5.22 -0.03
CA PHE A 131 3.26 3.99 -0.72
C PHE A 131 4.11 3.09 0.19
N VAL A 132 3.63 1.87 0.45
CA VAL A 132 4.49 0.82 1.03
C VAL A 132 5.32 0.21 -0.09
N ASN A 133 6.54 0.67 -0.16
CA ASN A 133 7.56 0.19 -1.09
C ASN A 133 8.28 -1.05 -0.49
N SER A 134 9.57 -1.18 -0.69
CA SER A 134 10.43 -2.26 -0.19
C SER A 134 11.90 -1.84 -0.29
N GLY A 135 12.77 -2.48 0.47
CA GLY A 135 14.20 -2.43 0.19
C GLY A 135 14.58 -2.83 -1.24
N ALA A 136 13.75 -3.68 -1.88
CA ALA A 136 13.91 -4.06 -3.28
C ALA A 136 13.59 -2.91 -4.28
N GLY A 137 12.97 -1.83 -3.83
CA GLY A 137 12.81 -0.59 -4.61
C GLY A 137 14.03 0.35 -4.55
N LEU A 138 15.03 0.00 -3.76
CA LEU A 138 16.31 0.72 -3.63
C LEU A 138 17.48 -0.11 -4.16
N ASN A 139 17.43 -1.45 -4.00
CA ASN A 139 18.46 -2.37 -4.42
C ASN A 139 17.83 -3.64 -5.02
N ALA A 140 18.33 -4.07 -6.17
CA ALA A 140 17.91 -5.32 -6.81
C ALA A 140 18.86 -6.46 -6.43
N HIS A 141 18.33 -7.67 -6.35
CA HIS A 141 19.10 -8.90 -6.07
C HIS A 141 18.75 -9.97 -7.10
N ALA A 142 19.57 -11.04 -7.17
CA ALA A 142 19.25 -12.21 -7.98
C ALA A 142 17.85 -12.74 -7.63
N ASP A 143 17.12 -13.22 -8.61
CA ASP A 143 15.76 -13.76 -8.52
C ASP A 143 14.65 -12.75 -8.18
N TRP A 144 14.97 -11.49 -7.96
CA TRP A 144 14.03 -10.44 -7.56
C TRP A 144 13.65 -9.48 -8.70
N SER A 145 14.02 -9.76 -9.94
CA SER A 145 13.99 -8.80 -11.04
C SER A 145 12.63 -8.12 -11.26
N ALA A 146 11.55 -8.87 -11.43
CA ALA A 146 10.23 -8.32 -11.70
C ALA A 146 9.67 -7.55 -10.48
N TYR A 147 9.89 -8.08 -9.26
CA TYR A 147 9.50 -7.40 -8.03
C TYR A 147 10.29 -6.10 -7.85
N ALA A 148 11.61 -6.15 -7.97
CA ALA A 148 12.48 -4.98 -7.85
C ALA A 148 12.12 -3.92 -8.90
N ALA A 149 11.89 -4.30 -10.16
CA ALA A 149 11.45 -3.38 -11.21
C ALA A 149 10.13 -2.69 -10.84
N SER A 150 9.15 -3.44 -10.33
CA SER A 150 7.86 -2.87 -9.89
C SER A 150 8.04 -1.87 -8.74
N LYS A 151 8.94 -2.15 -7.79
CA LYS A 151 9.19 -1.30 -6.63
C LYS A 151 10.09 -0.08 -6.93
N HIS A 152 11.04 -0.20 -7.86
CA HIS A 152 11.76 0.96 -8.41
C HIS A 152 10.81 1.88 -9.19
N GLY A 153 9.92 1.31 -10.02
CA GLY A 153 8.87 2.06 -10.69
C GLY A 153 7.95 2.79 -9.69
N LEU A 154 7.56 2.11 -8.60
CA LEU A 154 6.74 2.72 -7.54
C LEU A 154 7.47 3.89 -6.84
N LYS A 155 8.79 3.80 -6.66
CA LYS A 155 9.59 4.94 -6.18
C LYS A 155 9.52 6.11 -7.15
N ALA A 156 9.74 5.87 -8.44
CA ALA A 156 9.68 6.92 -9.46
C ALA A 156 8.29 7.58 -9.53
N LEU A 157 7.21 6.80 -9.43
CA LEU A 157 5.84 7.30 -9.33
C LEU A 157 5.66 8.22 -8.12
N ALA A 158 6.12 7.79 -6.94
CA ALA A 158 6.00 8.59 -5.71
C ALA A 158 6.78 9.91 -5.82
N ASP A 159 7.99 9.88 -6.36
CA ASP A 159 8.83 11.06 -6.53
C ASP A 159 8.19 12.07 -7.50
N SER A 160 7.68 11.60 -8.65
CA SER A 160 6.99 12.47 -9.62
C SER A 160 5.71 13.07 -9.01
N LEU A 161 4.87 12.24 -8.40
CA LEU A 161 3.62 12.67 -7.77
C LEU A 161 3.87 13.72 -6.69
N ARG A 162 4.94 13.59 -5.91
CA ARG A 162 5.31 14.57 -4.87
C ARG A 162 5.54 15.96 -5.46
N HIS A 163 6.25 16.03 -6.57
CA HIS A 163 6.48 17.30 -7.27
C HIS A 163 5.21 17.85 -7.91
N GLU A 164 4.40 17.01 -8.53
CA GLU A 164 3.15 17.41 -9.19
C GLU A 164 2.12 17.95 -8.19
N GLU A 165 2.01 17.32 -7.02
CA GLU A 165 0.96 17.61 -6.04
C GLU A 165 1.38 18.59 -4.93
N HIS A 166 2.63 19.01 -4.90
CA HIS A 166 3.13 19.96 -3.91
C HIS A 166 2.30 21.26 -3.87
N GLY A 167 2.00 21.84 -5.04
CA GLY A 167 1.19 23.05 -5.16
C GLY A 167 -0.27 22.90 -4.70
N HIS A 168 -0.77 21.66 -4.65
CA HIS A 168 -2.10 21.32 -4.12
C HIS A 168 -2.09 21.01 -2.62
N GLY A 169 -0.92 20.97 -2.00
CA GLY A 169 -0.73 20.66 -0.58
C GLY A 169 -0.97 19.18 -0.26
N VAL A 170 -0.94 18.27 -1.25
CA VAL A 170 -0.99 16.82 -1.04
C VAL A 170 0.41 16.33 -0.71
N ARG A 171 0.58 15.65 0.43
CA ARG A 171 1.85 15.04 0.82
C ARG A 171 2.00 13.67 0.19
N VAL A 172 3.25 13.27 -0.08
CA VAL A 172 3.56 11.94 -0.65
C VAL A 172 4.73 11.31 0.10
N THR A 173 4.48 10.17 0.76
CA THR A 173 5.49 9.43 1.53
C THR A 173 5.70 8.03 0.95
N SER A 174 6.95 7.60 0.82
CA SER A 174 7.33 6.21 0.55
C SER A 174 7.90 5.57 1.81
N VAL A 175 7.39 4.39 2.17
CA VAL A 175 7.92 3.58 3.28
C VAL A 175 8.63 2.36 2.69
N TYR A 176 9.86 2.10 3.13
CA TYR A 176 10.72 1.00 2.67
C TYR A 176 10.96 0.02 3.82
N PRO A 177 10.01 -0.87 4.12
CA PRO A 177 10.21 -1.89 5.14
C PRO A 177 11.25 -2.90 4.69
N GLY A 178 12.03 -3.39 5.66
CA GLY A 178 12.77 -4.64 5.54
C GLY A 178 11.83 -5.86 5.58
N ARG A 179 12.39 -7.05 5.74
CA ARG A 179 11.58 -8.27 5.92
C ARG A 179 10.68 -8.11 7.13
N THR A 180 9.38 -8.22 6.89
CA THR A 180 8.32 -8.00 7.90
C THR A 180 7.50 -9.27 8.04
N ALA A 181 7.21 -9.70 9.25
CA ALA A 181 6.44 -10.91 9.55
C ALA A 181 5.04 -10.83 8.93
N SER A 182 4.80 -11.58 7.86
CA SER A 182 3.56 -11.52 7.08
C SER A 182 3.40 -12.76 6.21
N PRO A 183 2.20 -13.04 5.69
CA PRO A 183 2.00 -14.11 4.69
C PRO A 183 2.87 -13.95 3.45
N MET A 184 3.12 -12.71 3.00
CA MET A 184 4.04 -12.42 1.90
C MET A 184 5.46 -12.88 2.22
N GLN A 185 5.96 -12.61 3.43
CA GLN A 185 7.30 -12.99 3.84
C GLN A 185 7.43 -14.52 3.97
N ALA A 186 6.39 -15.22 4.43
CA ALA A 186 6.36 -16.68 4.44
C ALA A 186 6.47 -17.25 3.01
N LYS A 187 5.72 -16.68 2.04
CA LYS A 187 5.84 -17.03 0.62
C LYS A 187 7.25 -16.80 0.07
N VAL A 188 7.88 -15.68 0.40
CA VAL A 188 9.27 -15.38 -0.02
C VAL A 188 10.22 -16.45 0.50
N HIS A 189 10.13 -16.84 1.79
CA HIS A 189 10.98 -17.91 2.33
C HIS A 189 10.77 -19.24 1.62
N GLN A 190 9.51 -19.59 1.32
CA GLN A 190 9.20 -20.79 0.55
C GLN A 190 9.86 -20.74 -0.84
N GLN A 191 9.82 -19.61 -1.53
CA GLN A 191 10.44 -19.44 -2.85
C GLN A 191 11.98 -19.43 -2.78
N GLU A 192 12.54 -18.94 -1.68
CA GLU A 192 13.99 -18.99 -1.42
C GLU A 192 14.47 -20.36 -0.90
N GLY A 193 13.58 -21.33 -0.69
CA GLY A 193 13.92 -22.64 -0.11
C GLY A 193 14.38 -22.54 1.35
N LYS A 194 13.91 -21.56 2.10
CA LYS A 194 14.31 -21.29 3.50
C LYS A 194 13.16 -21.50 4.46
N GLU A 195 13.51 -21.87 5.67
CA GLU A 195 12.55 -21.94 6.78
C GLU A 195 12.07 -20.54 7.18
N TYR A 196 10.78 -20.42 7.46
CA TYR A 196 10.18 -19.16 7.90
C TYR A 196 9.92 -19.18 9.41
N ASP A 197 10.51 -18.22 10.11
CA ASP A 197 10.26 -17.95 11.52
C ASP A 197 9.86 -16.47 11.66
N ALA A 198 8.60 -16.22 11.99
CA ALA A 198 8.06 -14.87 12.10
C ALA A 198 8.77 -14.02 13.17
N SER A 199 9.28 -14.63 14.24
CA SER A 199 9.93 -13.94 15.35
C SER A 199 11.24 -13.23 14.97
N LYS A 200 11.83 -13.63 13.85
CA LYS A 200 13.10 -13.06 13.34
C LYS A 200 12.91 -11.80 12.48
N TRP A 201 11.66 -11.41 12.22
CA TRP A 201 11.37 -10.34 11.28
C TRP A 201 10.62 -9.19 11.97
N ILE A 202 10.60 -8.02 11.31
CA ILE A 202 9.90 -6.84 11.82
C ILE A 202 8.44 -7.20 12.08
N ASP A 203 7.92 -6.85 13.26
CA ASP A 203 6.49 -6.94 13.52
C ASP A 203 5.75 -5.93 12.61
N PRO A 204 4.67 -6.34 11.91
CA PRO A 204 3.82 -5.43 11.15
C PRO A 204 3.36 -4.20 11.94
N GLU A 205 3.18 -4.31 13.25
CA GLU A 205 2.80 -3.20 14.14
C GLU A 205 3.89 -2.12 14.22
N SER A 206 5.17 -2.49 14.14
CA SER A 206 6.28 -1.52 14.11
C SER A 206 6.26 -0.68 12.84
N VAL A 207 5.98 -1.32 11.69
CA VAL A 207 5.82 -0.59 10.42
C VAL A 207 4.56 0.27 10.45
N ALA A 208 3.45 -0.25 10.99
CA ALA A 208 2.20 0.51 11.13
C ALA A 208 2.37 1.74 12.02
N THR A 209 3.13 1.64 13.11
CA THR A 209 3.50 2.79 13.97
C THR A 209 4.19 3.89 13.17
N THR A 210 5.16 3.51 12.34
CA THR A 210 5.91 4.46 11.50
C THR A 210 5.00 5.12 10.44
N ILE A 211 4.06 4.35 9.85
CA ILE A 211 3.08 4.87 8.89
C ILE A 211 2.15 5.89 9.57
N VAL A 212 1.56 5.54 10.71
CA VAL A 212 0.64 6.42 11.43
C VAL A 212 1.36 7.69 11.89
N MET A 213 2.60 7.60 12.39
CA MET A 213 3.43 8.75 12.70
C MET A 213 3.57 9.71 11.50
N ALA A 214 3.83 9.19 10.30
CA ALA A 214 3.96 10.02 9.11
C ALA A 214 2.63 10.70 8.72
N LEU A 215 1.50 10.04 8.92
CA LEU A 215 0.16 10.62 8.69
C LEU A 215 -0.14 11.77 9.66
N ASP A 216 0.30 11.63 10.91
CA ASP A 216 -0.03 12.54 12.01
C ASP A 216 0.93 13.75 12.10
N LEU A 217 1.95 13.84 11.26
CA LEU A 217 2.86 15.00 11.24
C LEU A 217 2.09 16.31 10.99
N PRO A 218 2.43 17.40 11.71
CA PRO A 218 1.93 18.73 11.42
C PRO A 218 2.17 19.15 9.97
N ARG A 219 1.40 20.09 9.48
CA ARG A 219 1.41 20.51 8.07
C ARG A 219 2.61 21.34 7.64
N ASP A 220 3.43 21.78 8.57
CA ASP A 220 4.69 22.48 8.35
C ASP A 220 5.86 21.55 8.02
N ALA A 221 5.64 20.22 8.13
CA ALA A 221 6.64 19.20 7.84
C ALA A 221 6.04 18.06 7.02
N GLU A 222 6.87 17.42 6.20
CA GLU A 222 6.56 16.16 5.51
C GLU A 222 7.75 15.22 5.59
N VAL A 223 7.45 13.92 5.56
CA VAL A 223 8.47 12.87 5.45
C VAL A 223 8.33 12.23 4.08
N ASN A 224 9.34 12.39 3.25
CA ASN A 224 9.33 11.86 1.89
C ASN A 224 9.61 10.36 1.85
N ASP A 225 10.60 9.90 2.61
CA ASP A 225 11.04 8.52 2.62
C ASP A 225 11.31 8.03 4.04
N LEU A 226 10.79 6.85 4.37
CA LEU A 226 10.99 6.18 5.65
C LEU A 226 11.54 4.78 5.43
N THR A 227 12.68 4.49 6.03
CA THR A 227 13.27 3.15 6.00
C THR A 227 13.11 2.49 7.36
N VAL A 228 12.48 1.31 7.41
CA VAL A 228 12.30 0.50 8.61
C VAL A 228 13.09 -0.79 8.45
N ARG A 229 14.06 -1.05 9.32
CA ARG A 229 14.91 -2.24 9.29
C ARG A 229 14.72 -3.08 10.55
N PRO A 230 14.98 -4.42 10.50
CA PRO A 230 15.05 -5.20 11.73
C PRO A 230 16.03 -4.54 12.70
N GLY A 231 15.64 -4.47 13.98
CA GLY A 231 16.56 -4.15 15.06
C GLY A 231 17.59 -5.27 15.23
N GLY A 232 18.75 -4.96 15.80
CA GLY A 232 19.79 -5.95 16.11
C GLY A 232 19.40 -6.82 17.29
#